data_71361459d9936b570c689b2efc70c5f0
#
_entry.id   71361459d9936b570c689b2efc70c5f0
#
_cell.length_a   1.000
_cell.length_b   1.000
_cell.length_c   1.000
_cell.angle_alpha   90.00
_cell.angle_beta   90.00
_cell.angle_gamma   90.00
#
_symmetry.space_group_name_H-M   'P 1'
#
loop_
_entity.id
_entity.type
_entity.pdbx_description
1 polymer ?
#
loop_
_entity_poly.entity_id
_entity_poly.type
_entity_poly.pdbx_seq_one_letter_code
_entity_poly.pdbx_strand_id
1 'polypeptide(L)'
;MKALFDQVSHQSSKLVTESYSTSFSLATRILSNEIRQDIYNIYGFVRFADEIVDTFHDYNKAELFTRFEQSLEQALTDRISLNPILNSFQ
;
A
#
# COMPACT_ATOMS: atom_id res chain seq x y z
N MET A 1 4.00 -20.69 1.69
CA MET A 1 2.85 -19.91 1.16
C MET A 1 2.84 -18.46 1.61
N LYS A 2 3.31 -18.16 2.84
CA LYS A 2 3.46 -16.76 3.25
C LYS A 2 4.40 -15.99 2.32
N ALA A 3 5.49 -16.60 1.86
CA ALA A 3 6.41 -15.95 0.93
C ALA A 3 5.73 -15.56 -0.38
N LEU A 4 4.85 -16.41 -0.90
CA LEU A 4 4.08 -16.08 -2.10
C LEU A 4 3.09 -14.94 -1.83
N PHE A 5 2.42 -14.95 -0.69
CA PHE A 5 1.52 -13.89 -0.31
C PHE A 5 2.26 -12.55 -0.17
N ASP A 6 3.44 -12.57 0.46
CA ASP A 6 4.27 -11.36 0.59
C ASP A 6 4.73 -10.85 -0.79
N GLN A 7 5.09 -11.75 -1.70
CA GLN A 7 5.45 -11.39 -3.06
C GLN A 7 4.29 -10.72 -3.79
N VAL A 8 3.08 -11.26 -3.68
CA VAL A 8 1.87 -10.69 -4.27
C VAL A 8 1.60 -9.31 -3.66
N SER A 9 1.80 -9.17 -2.35
CA SER A 9 1.63 -7.88 -1.66
C SER A 9 2.61 -6.83 -2.19
N HIS A 10 3.87 -7.18 -2.37
CA HIS A 10 4.88 -6.27 -2.95
C HIS A 10 4.53 -5.89 -4.39
N GLN A 11 4.08 -6.86 -5.18
CA GLN A 11 3.64 -6.59 -6.56
C GLN A 11 2.42 -5.68 -6.60
N SER A 12 1.51 -5.82 -5.63
CA SER A 12 0.33 -4.97 -5.51
C SER A 12 0.71 -3.51 -5.25
N SER A 13 1.67 -3.27 -4.35
CA SER A 13 2.16 -1.91 -4.07
C SER A 13 2.86 -1.31 -5.28
N LYS A 14 3.62 -2.11 -6.02
CA LYS A 14 4.23 -1.67 -7.28
C LYS A 14 3.18 -1.31 -8.32
N LEU A 15 2.16 -2.14 -8.46
CA LEU A 15 1.05 -1.90 -9.39
C LEU A 15 0.32 -0.60 -9.05
N VAL A 16 0.03 -0.36 -7.78
CA VAL A 16 -0.60 0.88 -7.32
C VAL A 16 0.27 2.07 -7.69
N THR A 17 1.57 2.01 -7.42
CA THR A 17 2.49 3.10 -7.74
C THR A 17 2.51 3.39 -9.23
N GLU A 18 2.64 2.36 -10.06
CA GLU A 18 2.70 2.50 -11.52
C GLU A 18 1.39 3.01 -12.09
N SER A 19 0.25 2.60 -11.52
CA SER A 19 -1.07 3.00 -12.01
C SER A 19 -1.42 4.44 -11.65
N TYR A 20 -1.01 4.90 -10.47
CA TYR A 20 -1.37 6.24 -9.98
C TYR A 20 -0.33 7.32 -10.32
N SER A 21 0.92 6.94 -10.51
CA SER A 21 1.97 7.92 -10.81
C SER A 21 3.06 7.35 -11.71
N THR A 22 2.93 7.57 -12.99
CA THR A 22 3.95 7.19 -13.98
C THR A 22 5.28 7.89 -13.72
N SER A 23 5.24 9.20 -13.46
CA SER A 23 6.45 9.99 -13.22
C SER A 23 7.21 9.52 -11.99
N PHE A 24 6.49 9.28 -10.88
CA PHE A 24 7.10 8.78 -9.65
C PHE A 24 7.69 7.39 -9.84
N SER A 25 6.96 6.51 -10.53
CA SER A 25 7.42 5.16 -10.84
C SER A 25 8.70 5.17 -11.68
N LEU A 26 8.77 6.03 -12.70
CA LEU A 26 9.96 6.16 -13.53
C LEU A 26 11.17 6.67 -12.72
N ALA A 27 10.95 7.68 -11.87
CA ALA A 27 12.02 8.18 -11.00
C ALA A 27 12.53 7.10 -10.04
N THR A 28 11.65 6.26 -9.54
CA THR A 28 11.99 5.19 -8.61
C THR A 28 12.87 4.13 -9.25
N ARG A 29 12.79 3.93 -10.58
CA ARG A 29 13.58 2.92 -11.29
C ARG A 29 15.08 3.17 -11.27
N ILE A 30 15.52 4.38 -10.96
CA ILE A 30 16.96 4.68 -10.84
C ILE A 30 17.54 4.23 -9.51
N LEU A 31 16.70 3.82 -8.56
CA LEU A 31 17.13 3.35 -7.24
C LEU A 31 17.44 1.85 -7.28
N SER A 32 18.22 1.36 -6.31
CA SER A 32 18.48 -0.07 -6.17
C SER A 32 17.17 -0.84 -5.92
N ASN A 33 17.15 -2.13 -6.26
CA ASN A 33 15.93 -2.95 -6.11
C ASN A 33 15.40 -2.98 -4.68
N GLU A 34 16.28 -3.03 -3.68
CA GLU A 34 15.88 -3.06 -2.28
C GLU A 34 15.14 -1.79 -1.88
N ILE A 35 15.73 -0.64 -2.17
CA ILE A 35 15.14 0.66 -1.85
C ILE A 35 13.88 0.89 -2.69
N ARG A 36 13.89 0.48 -3.94
CA ARG A 36 12.77 0.65 -4.86
C ARG A 36 11.50 -0.01 -4.31
N GLN A 37 11.60 -1.25 -3.83
CA GLN A 37 10.43 -1.93 -3.29
C GLN A 37 9.91 -1.27 -2.03
N ASP A 38 10.78 -0.80 -1.16
CA ASP A 38 10.39 -0.05 0.04
C ASP A 38 9.61 1.22 -0.34
N ILE A 39 10.05 1.94 -1.36
CA ILE A 39 9.36 3.13 -1.86
C ILE A 39 7.97 2.77 -2.41
N TYR A 40 7.86 1.68 -3.17
CA TYR A 40 6.55 1.21 -3.66
C TYR A 40 5.61 0.86 -2.50
N ASN A 41 6.12 0.20 -1.47
CA ASN A 41 5.31 -0.19 -0.31
C ASN A 41 4.77 1.03 0.44
N ILE A 42 5.61 2.04 0.63
CA ILE A 42 5.23 3.30 1.28
C ILE A 42 4.21 4.05 0.41
N TYR A 43 4.47 4.18 -0.88
CA TYR A 43 3.57 4.89 -1.80
C TYR A 43 2.19 4.23 -1.86
N GLY A 44 2.14 2.91 -1.94
CA GLY A 44 0.87 2.18 -1.96
C GLY A 44 0.03 2.45 -0.72
N PHE A 45 0.66 2.45 0.45
CA PHE A 45 -0.01 2.76 1.69
C PHE A 45 -0.57 4.20 1.69
N VAL A 46 0.26 5.18 1.36
CA VAL A 46 -0.15 6.58 1.34
C VAL A 46 -1.27 6.81 0.32
N ARG A 47 -1.15 6.20 -0.87
CA ARG A 47 -2.17 6.33 -1.91
C ARG A 47 -3.52 5.77 -1.49
N PHE A 48 -3.53 4.63 -0.79
CA PHE A 48 -4.78 4.06 -0.28
C PHE A 48 -5.42 4.95 0.79
N ALA A 49 -4.63 5.50 1.70
CA ALA A 49 -5.14 6.44 2.69
C ALA A 49 -5.75 7.68 2.02
N ASP A 50 -5.06 8.24 1.03
CA ASP A 50 -5.54 9.39 0.27
C ASP A 50 -6.81 9.08 -0.51
N GLU A 51 -6.93 7.87 -1.06
CA GLU A 51 -8.10 7.44 -1.83
C GLU A 51 -9.37 7.48 -0.97
N ILE A 52 -9.28 7.07 0.29
CA ILE A 52 -10.41 7.11 1.21
C ILE A 52 -10.89 8.55 1.41
N VAL A 53 -9.95 9.51 1.54
CA VAL A 53 -10.27 10.91 1.79
C VAL A 53 -10.76 11.60 0.53
N ASP A 54 -10.12 11.34 -0.63
CA ASP A 54 -10.29 12.14 -1.83
C ASP A 54 -11.33 11.58 -2.81
N THR A 55 -11.60 10.28 -2.81
CA THR A 55 -12.34 9.64 -3.89
C THR A 55 -13.68 9.04 -3.48
N PHE A 56 -13.77 8.41 -2.31
CA PHE A 56 -14.96 7.65 -1.93
C PHE A 56 -16.07 8.53 -1.34
N HIS A 57 -16.54 9.52 -2.13
CA HIS A 57 -17.52 10.50 -1.66
C HIS A 57 -18.91 9.92 -1.40
N ASP A 58 -19.28 8.83 -2.07
CA ASP A 58 -20.57 8.18 -1.91
C ASP A 58 -20.61 7.17 -0.76
N TYR A 59 -19.50 7.05 -0.01
CA TYR A 59 -19.36 6.11 1.09
C TYR A 59 -19.16 6.86 2.41
N ASN A 60 -19.33 6.15 3.51
CA ASN A 60 -19.01 6.71 4.84
C ASN A 60 -17.49 6.75 5.02
N LYS A 61 -16.89 7.87 4.65
CA LYS A 61 -15.43 8.07 4.70
C LYS A 61 -14.87 7.91 6.11
N ALA A 62 -15.54 8.45 7.11
CA ALA A 62 -15.08 8.38 8.49
C ALA A 62 -14.99 6.94 8.97
N GLU A 63 -15.97 6.11 8.63
CA GLU A 63 -15.97 4.70 8.97
C GLU A 63 -14.89 3.93 8.19
N LEU A 64 -14.75 4.20 6.88
CA LEU A 64 -13.71 3.58 6.07
C LEU A 64 -12.33 3.92 6.59
N PHE A 65 -12.09 5.17 6.94
CA PHE A 65 -10.81 5.60 7.48
C PHE A 65 -10.52 4.93 8.83
N THR A 66 -11.53 4.84 9.70
CA THR A 66 -11.38 4.17 11.00
C THR A 66 -11.04 2.69 10.83
N ARG A 67 -11.72 2.00 9.90
CA ARG A 67 -11.41 0.59 9.59
C ARG A 67 -10.01 0.42 9.02
N PHE A 68 -9.59 1.33 8.16
CA PHE A 68 -8.25 1.30 7.58
C PHE A 68 -7.20 1.49 8.66
N GLU A 69 -7.41 2.44 9.57
CA GLU A 69 -6.51 2.69 10.71
C GLU A 69 -6.42 1.48 11.63
N GLN A 70 -7.55 0.84 11.93
CA GLN A 70 -7.58 -0.38 12.75
C GLN A 70 -6.84 -1.54 12.04
N SER A 71 -7.02 -1.68 10.74
CA SER A 71 -6.34 -2.70 9.95
C SER A 71 -4.83 -2.46 9.92
N LEU A 72 -4.41 -1.20 9.87
CA LEU A 72 -3.00 -0.84 9.95
C LEU A 72 -2.41 -1.23 11.31
N GLU A 73 -3.10 -0.89 12.40
CA GLU A 73 -2.64 -1.24 13.75
C GLU A 73 -2.49 -2.75 13.91
N GLN A 74 -3.47 -3.52 13.41
CA GLN A 74 -3.40 -4.99 13.43
C GLN A 74 -2.24 -5.51 12.59
N ALA A 75 -2.03 -4.95 11.40
CA ALA A 75 -0.93 -5.35 10.54
C ALA A 75 0.43 -5.14 11.21
N LEU A 76 0.61 -4.00 11.88
CA LEU A 76 1.85 -3.69 12.58
C LEU A 76 2.07 -4.60 13.79
N THR A 77 1.00 -4.96 14.49
CA THR A 77 1.07 -5.84 15.66
C THR A 77 1.35 -7.28 15.25
N ASP A 78 0.61 -7.78 14.26
CA ASP A 78 0.66 -9.17 13.82
C ASP A 78 1.79 -9.44 12.84
N ARG A 79 2.33 -8.40 12.23
CA ARG A 79 3.34 -8.46 11.16
C ARG A 79 2.85 -9.20 9.92
N ILE A 80 1.54 -9.19 9.72
CA ILE A 80 0.87 -9.73 8.52
C ILE A 80 -0.50 -9.08 8.40
N SER A 81 -0.98 -8.96 7.17
CA SER A 81 -2.33 -8.47 6.89
C SER A 81 -2.88 -9.16 5.66
N LEU A 82 -4.19 -9.43 5.65
CA LEU A 82 -4.87 -9.93 4.45
C LEU A 82 -5.03 -8.83 3.38
N ASN A 83 -4.91 -7.56 3.77
CA ASN A 83 -4.84 -6.46 2.82
C ASN A 83 -3.43 -6.42 2.23
N PRO A 84 -3.23 -6.70 0.92
CA PRO A 84 -1.89 -6.78 0.34
C PRO A 84 -1.08 -5.50 0.49
N ILE A 85 -1.73 -4.34 0.44
CA ILE A 85 -1.04 -3.05 0.57
C ILE A 85 -0.54 -2.86 2.00
N LEU A 86 -1.36 -3.16 3.01
CA LEU A 86 -0.92 -3.12 4.40
C LEU A 86 0.11 -4.20 4.70
N ASN A 87 -0.03 -5.38 4.08
CA ASN A 87 0.95 -6.45 4.24
C ASN A 87 2.31 -6.05 3.70
N SER A 88 2.38 -5.40 2.55
CA SER A 88 3.65 -4.94 1.98
C SER A 88 4.25 -3.79 2.79
N PHE A 89 3.40 -2.90 3.33
CA PHE A 89 3.87 -1.74 4.11
C PHE A 89 4.46 -2.14 5.45
N GLN A 90 3.82 -3.11 6.14
CA GLN A 90 4.28 -3.50 7.46
C GLN A 90 5.61 -4.24 7.41
#